data_ac7c6729fe8bc378ebf5be0d01d13a9d
#
_entry.id   ac7c6729fe8bc378ebf5be0d01d13a9d
#
_cell.length_a   1.000
_cell.length_b   1.000
_cell.length_c   1.000
_cell.angle_alpha   90.00
_cell.angle_beta   90.00
_cell.angle_gamma   90.00
#
_symmetry.space_group_name_H-M   'P 1'
#
loop_
_entity.id
_entity.type
_entity.pdbx_description
1 polymer ?
#
loop_
_entity_poly.entity_id
_entity_poly.type
_entity_poly.pdbx_seq_one_letter_code
_entity_poly.pdbx_strand_id
1 'polypeptide(L)'
;MPPAKLPPTPAPKPMDARSPFDPARAAAYPTVIGCDEVGRGALCGPVVVAAVWFDPAAIPADLLAALDDSKRLPEPARNRLAPLIRAHARVAVAAGSRALIDRINIRGATLDAMARAVARLGLDAPVLVDGRDALPGLPGRAVVGGDRVVPQIAAASIVAKVFRDRMMRRLAGRHPGYGWERNVGYGTAVHRAGLTQLGRSPHHRLSFTRAFDEPGRMGHAAQTPLRQRSRSAVSDSD
;
A
#
# COMPACT_ATOMS: atom_id res chain seq x y z
N MET A 1 29.34 13.65 -14.27
CA MET A 1 29.54 12.24 -13.84
C MET A 1 28.43 11.41 -14.44
N PRO A 2 28.69 10.25 -15.03
CA PRO A 2 27.61 9.39 -15.48
C PRO A 2 26.80 8.90 -14.26
N PRO A 3 25.46 8.69 -14.37
CA PRO A 3 24.64 8.22 -13.28
C PRO A 3 25.13 6.85 -12.80
N ALA A 4 25.23 6.68 -11.50
CA ALA A 4 25.65 5.42 -10.88
C ALA A 4 24.75 4.27 -11.37
N LYS A 5 25.36 3.19 -11.87
CA LYS A 5 24.65 1.98 -12.31
C LYS A 5 23.89 1.41 -11.12
N LEU A 6 22.55 1.33 -11.25
CA LEU A 6 21.71 0.68 -10.23
C LEU A 6 22.16 -0.77 -10.05
N PRO A 7 22.33 -1.25 -8.80
CA PRO A 7 22.64 -2.63 -8.53
C PRO A 7 21.51 -3.54 -9.02
N PRO A 8 21.78 -4.79 -9.43
CA PRO A 8 20.76 -5.74 -9.82
C PRO A 8 19.80 -6.00 -8.65
N THR A 9 18.51 -6.12 -8.95
CA THR A 9 17.52 -6.52 -7.94
C THR A 9 17.80 -7.96 -7.52
N PRO A 10 17.96 -8.25 -6.22
CA PRO A 10 18.08 -9.62 -5.76
C PRO A 10 16.80 -10.42 -6.12
N ALA A 11 16.97 -11.66 -6.56
CA ALA A 11 15.84 -12.52 -6.88
C ALA A 11 14.98 -12.77 -5.63
N PRO A 12 13.64 -12.82 -5.75
CA PRO A 12 12.76 -13.14 -4.64
C PRO A 12 13.07 -14.54 -4.10
N LYS A 13 13.31 -14.64 -2.77
CA LYS A 13 13.46 -15.93 -2.07
C LYS A 13 12.10 -16.59 -1.85
N PRO A 14 12.05 -17.95 -1.71
CA PRO A 14 10.86 -18.67 -1.28
C PRO A 14 10.34 -18.14 0.07
N MET A 15 9.03 -18.12 0.19
CA MET A 15 8.34 -17.61 1.40
C MET A 15 8.58 -18.53 2.59
N ASP A 16 9.59 -18.22 3.38
CA ASP A 16 9.72 -18.73 4.75
C ASP A 16 9.08 -17.71 5.72
N ALA A 17 8.54 -18.17 6.84
CA ALA A 17 7.75 -17.35 7.80
C ALA A 17 8.55 -16.25 8.52
N ARG A 18 9.80 -16.00 8.12
CA ARG A 18 10.71 -14.98 8.66
C ARG A 18 10.73 -13.76 7.73
N SER A 19 11.12 -12.62 8.28
CA SER A 19 11.38 -11.39 7.51
C SER A 19 12.22 -11.71 6.27
N PRO A 20 11.92 -11.08 5.10
CA PRO A 20 12.72 -11.27 3.89
C PRO A 20 14.12 -10.66 4.00
N PHE A 21 14.39 -9.86 5.04
CA PHE A 21 15.65 -9.14 5.20
C PHE A 21 16.53 -9.75 6.28
N ASP A 22 17.72 -10.19 5.87
CA ASP A 22 18.73 -10.81 6.73
C ASP A 22 19.75 -9.75 7.16
N PRO A 23 19.88 -9.42 8.46
CA PRO A 23 20.88 -8.47 8.94
C PRO A 23 22.33 -8.86 8.59
N ALA A 24 22.64 -10.15 8.52
CA ALA A 24 23.98 -10.62 8.11
C ALA A 24 24.30 -10.25 6.64
N ARG A 25 23.30 -9.90 5.86
CA ARG A 25 23.41 -9.48 4.47
C ARG A 25 23.15 -7.98 4.27
N ALA A 26 23.11 -7.21 5.35
CA ALA A 26 22.75 -5.78 5.30
C ALA A 26 23.53 -5.01 4.25
N ALA A 27 24.85 -5.22 4.15
CA ALA A 27 25.70 -4.56 3.15
C ALA A 27 25.43 -4.97 1.68
N ALA A 28 24.68 -6.06 1.46
CA ALA A 28 24.28 -6.49 0.10
C ALA A 28 23.00 -5.82 -0.40
N TYR A 29 22.25 -5.12 0.48
CA TYR A 29 21.07 -4.36 0.05
C TYR A 29 21.49 -2.97 -0.45
N PRO A 30 20.79 -2.43 -1.49
CA PRO A 30 21.14 -1.13 -2.02
C PRO A 30 20.78 -0.01 -1.06
N THR A 31 21.59 1.06 -1.04
CA THR A 31 21.25 2.33 -0.37
C THR A 31 20.50 3.23 -1.35
N VAL A 32 19.18 3.27 -1.22
CA VAL A 32 18.25 3.91 -2.17
C VAL A 32 17.12 4.63 -1.42
N ILE A 33 16.37 5.46 -2.12
CA ILE A 33 15.05 5.91 -1.67
C ILE A 33 14.04 4.84 -2.06
N GLY A 34 13.40 4.19 -1.08
CA GLY A 34 12.28 3.28 -1.30
C GLY A 34 10.95 4.00 -1.22
N CYS A 35 10.06 3.79 -2.18
CA CYS A 35 8.71 4.36 -2.20
C CYS A 35 7.65 3.26 -2.28
N ASP A 36 6.59 3.43 -1.50
CA ASP A 36 5.39 2.61 -1.58
C ASP A 36 4.13 3.44 -1.29
N GLU A 37 2.98 2.98 -1.78
CA GLU A 37 1.70 3.62 -1.59
C GLU A 37 0.68 2.73 -0.88
N VAL A 38 -0.30 3.36 -0.26
CA VAL A 38 -1.47 2.70 0.33
C VAL A 38 -2.76 3.44 -0.01
N GLY A 39 -3.84 2.66 -0.19
CA GLY A 39 -5.16 3.21 -0.44
C GLY A 39 -5.51 3.41 -1.91
N ARG A 40 -4.79 2.84 -2.88
CA ARG A 40 -5.15 2.94 -4.31
C ARG A 40 -6.55 2.43 -4.59
N GLY A 41 -6.91 1.24 -4.11
CA GLY A 41 -8.23 0.62 -4.33
C GLY A 41 -9.33 1.03 -3.34
N ALA A 42 -9.11 2.02 -2.49
CA ALA A 42 -10.12 2.47 -1.54
C ALA A 42 -11.18 3.35 -2.22
N LEU A 43 -12.45 3.24 -1.79
CA LEU A 43 -13.58 4.05 -2.31
C LEU A 43 -13.53 5.48 -1.80
N CYS A 44 -12.84 5.74 -0.70
CA CYS A 44 -12.75 7.08 -0.10
C CYS A 44 -11.37 7.37 0.49
N GLY A 45 -11.13 8.63 0.77
CA GLY A 45 -9.89 9.14 1.31
C GLY A 45 -8.77 9.23 0.27
N PRO A 46 -7.61 9.76 0.67
CA PRO A 46 -6.46 9.94 -0.21
C PRO A 46 -5.75 8.61 -0.50
N VAL A 47 -4.96 8.61 -1.56
CA VAL A 47 -3.79 7.73 -1.66
C VAL A 47 -2.66 8.34 -0.85
N VAL A 48 -1.97 7.54 -0.05
CA VAL A 48 -0.85 7.99 0.79
C VAL A 48 0.40 7.25 0.34
N VAL A 49 1.49 7.99 0.21
CA VAL A 49 2.81 7.50 -0.17
C VAL A 49 3.79 7.82 0.95
N ALA A 50 4.71 6.91 1.22
CA ALA A 50 5.93 7.20 1.95
C ALA A 50 7.15 7.04 1.03
N ALA A 51 8.14 7.89 1.23
CA ALA A 51 9.49 7.75 0.72
C ALA A 51 10.44 7.60 1.92
N VAL A 52 11.26 6.56 1.90
CA VAL A 52 12.15 6.21 3.02
C VAL A 52 13.54 5.97 2.49
N TRP A 53 14.53 6.57 3.16
CA TRP A 53 15.94 6.38 2.89
C TRP A 53 16.69 6.03 4.17
N PHE A 54 17.50 5.00 4.11
CA PHE A 54 18.53 4.63 5.08
C PHE A 54 19.57 3.74 4.43
N ASP A 55 20.77 3.68 5.04
CA ASP A 55 21.77 2.67 4.74
C ASP A 55 21.42 1.37 5.49
N PRO A 56 21.13 0.26 4.82
CA PRO A 56 20.78 -1.00 5.47
C PRO A 56 21.85 -1.54 6.41
N ALA A 57 23.13 -1.20 6.19
CA ALA A 57 24.23 -1.59 7.06
C ALA A 57 24.32 -0.73 8.34
N ALA A 58 23.68 0.43 8.35
CA ALA A 58 23.76 1.41 9.46
C ALA A 58 22.53 1.43 10.37
N ILE A 59 21.42 0.76 10.01
CA ILE A 59 20.24 0.67 10.87
C ILE A 59 20.38 -0.49 11.87
N PRO A 60 19.66 -0.47 13.04
CA PRO A 60 19.65 -1.59 13.96
C PRO A 60 19.26 -2.91 13.28
N ALA A 61 20.02 -3.97 13.57
CA ALA A 61 19.84 -5.28 12.95
C ALA A 61 18.46 -5.90 13.23
N ASP A 62 17.93 -5.69 14.42
CA ASP A 62 16.60 -6.12 14.83
C ASP A 62 15.49 -5.37 14.09
N LEU A 63 15.69 -4.07 13.80
CA LEU A 63 14.79 -3.31 12.97
C LEU A 63 14.79 -3.83 11.52
N LEU A 64 15.96 -4.04 10.94
CA LEU A 64 16.07 -4.60 9.58
C LEU A 64 15.39 -5.96 9.50
N ALA A 65 15.64 -6.84 10.47
CA ALA A 65 15.04 -8.18 10.55
C ALA A 65 13.52 -8.16 10.76
N ALA A 66 12.97 -7.08 11.30
CA ALA A 66 11.53 -6.94 11.53
C ALA A 66 10.75 -6.34 10.35
N LEU A 67 11.44 -5.82 9.32
CA LEU A 67 10.77 -5.27 8.13
C LEU A 67 10.15 -6.39 7.30
N ASP A 68 8.94 -6.16 6.78
CA ASP A 68 8.23 -7.05 5.84
C ASP A 68 7.14 -6.24 5.11
N ASP A 69 6.50 -6.83 4.10
CA ASP A 69 5.27 -6.31 3.50
C ASP A 69 4.25 -5.96 4.59
N SER A 70 3.78 -4.73 4.58
CA SER A 70 2.87 -4.21 5.62
C SER A 70 1.56 -4.99 5.75
N LYS A 71 1.14 -5.71 4.70
CA LYS A 71 -0.07 -6.55 4.70
C LYS A 71 0.15 -7.88 5.45
N ARG A 72 1.41 -8.33 5.54
CA ARG A 72 1.79 -9.55 6.28
C ARG A 72 1.99 -9.28 7.76
N LEU A 73 2.32 -8.05 8.13
CA LEU A 73 2.50 -7.65 9.52
C LEU A 73 1.15 -7.36 10.19
N PRO A 74 0.90 -7.87 11.41
CA PRO A 74 -0.25 -7.47 12.19
C PRO A 74 -0.17 -5.99 12.58
N GLU A 75 -1.30 -5.35 12.78
CA GLU A 75 -1.37 -3.91 13.07
C GLU A 75 -0.51 -3.49 14.28
N PRO A 76 -0.49 -4.21 15.41
CA PRO A 76 0.38 -3.85 16.54
C PRO A 76 1.86 -3.82 16.17
N ALA A 77 2.33 -4.74 15.29
CA ALA A 77 3.71 -4.76 14.81
C ALA A 77 4.01 -3.52 13.95
N ARG A 78 3.13 -3.19 12.99
CA ARG A 78 3.28 -1.97 12.18
C ARG A 78 3.32 -0.71 13.04
N ASN A 79 2.46 -0.63 14.06
CA ASN A 79 2.38 0.52 14.96
C ASN A 79 3.65 0.68 15.82
N ARG A 80 4.36 -0.42 16.14
CA ARG A 80 5.66 -0.39 16.82
C ARG A 80 6.80 -0.03 15.85
N LEU A 81 6.80 -0.58 14.64
CA LEU A 81 7.88 -0.38 13.66
C LEU A 81 7.88 1.03 13.06
N ALA A 82 6.72 1.63 12.78
CA ALA A 82 6.68 2.93 12.14
C ALA A 82 7.42 4.05 12.90
N PRO A 83 7.33 4.22 14.23
CA PRO A 83 8.17 5.18 14.96
C PRO A 83 9.66 4.80 14.97
N LEU A 84 10.02 3.51 15.03
CA LEU A 84 11.41 3.07 14.96
C LEU A 84 12.03 3.38 13.58
N ILE A 85 11.30 3.11 12.50
CA ILE A 85 11.73 3.50 11.15
C ILE A 85 11.99 5.01 11.09
N ARG A 86 11.10 5.83 11.66
CA ARG A 86 11.27 7.30 11.67
C ARG A 86 12.43 7.78 12.52
N ALA A 87 12.82 7.02 13.53
CA ALA A 87 13.97 7.34 14.38
C ALA A 87 15.32 7.03 13.70
N HIS A 88 15.35 6.03 12.81
CA HIS A 88 16.59 5.53 12.19
C HIS A 88 16.69 5.78 10.69
N ALA A 89 15.67 6.39 10.07
CA ALA A 89 15.61 6.65 8.64
C ALA A 89 15.16 8.07 8.32
N ARG A 90 15.53 8.59 7.17
CA ARG A 90 14.89 9.79 6.61
C ARG A 90 13.57 9.38 5.96
N VAL A 91 12.49 9.99 6.40
CA VAL A 91 11.12 9.63 6.01
C VAL A 91 10.34 10.86 5.58
N ALA A 92 9.74 10.80 4.41
CA ALA A 92 8.75 11.77 3.96
C ALA A 92 7.45 11.08 3.59
N VAL A 93 6.32 11.74 3.89
CA VAL A 93 4.98 11.26 3.55
C VAL A 93 4.26 12.32 2.72
N ALA A 94 3.62 11.91 1.65
CA ALA A 94 2.75 12.75 0.85
C ALA A 94 1.43 12.05 0.55
N ALA A 95 0.40 12.82 0.19
CA ALA A 95 -0.91 12.26 -0.12
C ALA A 95 -1.48 12.90 -1.39
N GLY A 96 -2.07 12.08 -2.25
CA GLY A 96 -2.94 12.52 -3.33
C GLY A 96 -4.37 12.62 -2.81
N SER A 97 -4.94 13.82 -2.80
CA SER A 97 -6.31 14.05 -2.31
C SER A 97 -7.36 13.33 -3.17
N ARG A 98 -8.55 13.13 -2.62
CA ARG A 98 -9.70 12.65 -3.36
C ARG A 98 -9.95 13.49 -4.64
N ALA A 99 -9.91 14.81 -4.52
CA ALA A 99 -10.11 15.71 -5.66
C ALA A 99 -9.02 15.55 -6.74
N LEU A 100 -7.77 15.34 -6.34
CA LEU A 100 -6.68 15.06 -7.28
C LEU A 100 -6.89 13.72 -7.99
N ILE A 101 -7.30 12.67 -7.25
CA ILE A 101 -7.62 11.35 -7.82
C ILE A 101 -8.72 11.45 -8.88
N ASP A 102 -9.80 12.19 -8.58
CA ASP A 102 -10.91 12.38 -9.51
C ASP A 102 -10.51 13.19 -10.75
N ARG A 103 -9.52 14.10 -10.63
CA ARG A 103 -9.04 14.96 -11.72
C ARG A 103 -8.06 14.27 -12.66
N ILE A 104 -7.05 13.56 -12.12
CA ILE A 104 -5.93 12.99 -12.90
C ILE A 104 -5.80 11.48 -12.78
N ASN A 105 -6.83 10.80 -12.31
CA ASN A 105 -6.94 9.39 -11.92
C ASN A 105 -5.99 8.95 -10.79
N ILE A 106 -6.19 7.70 -10.34
CA ILE A 106 -5.44 7.15 -9.20
C ILE A 106 -3.95 6.96 -9.51
N ARG A 107 -3.59 6.59 -10.74
CA ARG A 107 -2.20 6.41 -11.14
C ARG A 107 -1.46 7.75 -11.12
N GLY A 108 -2.02 8.77 -11.76
CA GLY A 108 -1.45 10.11 -11.79
C GLY A 108 -1.30 10.71 -10.38
N ALA A 109 -2.34 10.59 -9.54
CA ALA A 109 -2.30 11.08 -8.16
C ALA A 109 -1.29 10.32 -7.28
N THR A 110 -1.06 9.03 -7.55
CA THR A 110 -0.01 8.26 -6.86
C THR A 110 1.38 8.74 -7.25
N LEU A 111 1.66 8.87 -8.54
CA LEU A 111 2.97 9.34 -9.03
C LEU A 111 3.28 10.77 -8.58
N ASP A 112 2.29 11.68 -8.60
CA ASP A 112 2.42 13.03 -8.05
C ASP A 112 2.78 13.01 -6.56
N ALA A 113 2.09 12.19 -5.76
CA ALA A 113 2.38 12.05 -4.34
C ALA A 113 3.77 11.45 -4.10
N MET A 114 4.20 10.46 -4.92
CA MET A 114 5.55 9.89 -4.85
C MET A 114 6.62 10.94 -5.14
N ALA A 115 6.48 11.69 -6.23
CA ALA A 115 7.43 12.75 -6.58
C ALA A 115 7.55 13.79 -5.46
N ARG A 116 6.43 14.21 -4.85
CA ARG A 116 6.44 15.14 -3.72
C ARG A 116 7.07 14.55 -2.46
N ALA A 117 6.89 13.26 -2.18
CA ALA A 117 7.51 12.61 -1.05
C ALA A 117 9.04 12.52 -1.24
N VAL A 118 9.51 12.13 -2.42
CA VAL A 118 10.94 12.07 -2.77
C VAL A 118 11.57 13.46 -2.69
N ALA A 119 10.95 14.47 -3.29
CA ALA A 119 11.44 15.85 -3.25
C ALA A 119 11.60 16.39 -1.81
N ARG A 120 10.70 16.01 -0.89
CA ARG A 120 10.78 16.40 0.53
C ARG A 120 11.95 15.78 1.28
N LEU A 121 12.49 14.65 0.84
CA LEU A 121 13.71 14.07 1.42
C LEU A 121 14.94 14.93 1.11
N GLY A 122 14.96 15.61 -0.04
CA GLY A 122 16.08 16.46 -0.47
C GLY A 122 17.38 15.68 -0.62
N LEU A 123 17.31 14.45 -1.15
CA LEU A 123 18.44 13.55 -1.33
C LEU A 123 18.67 13.27 -2.82
N ASP A 124 19.94 13.29 -3.22
CA ASP A 124 20.36 12.78 -4.54
C ASP A 124 20.71 11.29 -4.41
N ALA A 125 19.71 10.46 -4.55
CA ALA A 125 19.84 9.00 -4.48
C ALA A 125 18.84 8.33 -5.43
N PRO A 126 19.18 7.14 -5.97
CA PRO A 126 18.27 6.39 -6.83
C PRO A 126 16.95 6.06 -6.12
N VAL A 127 15.84 6.13 -6.85
CA VAL A 127 14.50 5.86 -6.32
C VAL A 127 14.02 4.51 -6.80
N LEU A 128 13.70 3.62 -5.87
CA LEU A 128 13.01 2.36 -6.16
C LEU A 128 11.56 2.45 -5.67
N VAL A 129 10.63 2.16 -6.59
CA VAL A 129 9.19 2.25 -6.34
C VAL A 129 8.59 0.85 -6.34
N ASP A 130 7.74 0.52 -5.38
CA ASP A 130 6.96 -0.72 -5.47
C ASP A 130 6.01 -0.68 -6.66
N GLY A 131 5.91 -1.83 -7.37
CA GLY A 131 4.98 -1.99 -8.48
C GLY A 131 5.63 -1.87 -9.86
N ARG A 132 4.90 -1.27 -10.82
CA ARG A 132 5.27 -1.26 -12.26
C ARG A 132 5.61 0.12 -12.80
N ASP A 133 5.33 1.18 -12.07
CA ASP A 133 5.49 2.56 -12.51
C ASP A 133 6.70 3.20 -11.83
N ALA A 134 7.75 3.49 -12.60
CA ALA A 134 8.87 4.33 -12.14
C ALA A 134 8.47 5.81 -12.10
N LEU A 135 9.20 6.61 -11.32
CA LEU A 135 8.99 8.06 -11.29
C LEU A 135 9.66 8.72 -12.51
N PRO A 136 8.91 9.43 -13.36
CA PRO A 136 9.48 10.14 -14.49
C PRO A 136 10.48 11.21 -14.02
N GLY A 137 11.59 11.34 -14.74
CA GLY A 137 12.59 12.39 -14.51
C GLY A 137 13.50 12.18 -13.29
N LEU A 138 13.36 11.07 -12.56
CA LEU A 138 14.25 10.73 -11.46
C LEU A 138 15.04 9.45 -11.77
N PRO A 139 16.32 9.38 -11.36
CA PRO A 139 17.10 8.15 -11.50
C PRO A 139 16.47 7.05 -10.62
N GLY A 140 16.10 5.92 -11.23
CA GLY A 140 15.49 4.84 -10.49
C GLY A 140 14.68 3.90 -11.37
N ARG A 141 13.95 3.00 -10.72
CA ARG A 141 13.09 2.03 -11.41
C ARG A 141 11.93 1.55 -10.53
N ALA A 142 10.94 0.95 -11.18
CA ALA A 142 9.91 0.16 -10.52
C ALA A 142 10.44 -1.25 -10.18
N VAL A 143 9.97 -1.79 -9.06
CA VAL A 143 10.31 -3.13 -8.57
C VAL A 143 9.02 -3.83 -8.17
N VAL A 144 8.60 -4.84 -8.93
CA VAL A 144 7.41 -5.62 -8.61
C VAL A 144 7.65 -6.44 -7.34
N GLY A 145 6.79 -6.24 -6.31
CA GLY A 145 6.98 -6.86 -4.99
C GLY A 145 8.23 -6.33 -4.29
N GLY A 146 8.54 -5.06 -4.49
CA GLY A 146 9.71 -4.38 -3.94
C GLY A 146 9.75 -4.40 -2.42
N ASP A 147 8.60 -4.43 -1.76
CA ASP A 147 8.43 -4.56 -0.31
C ASP A 147 9.00 -5.88 0.28
N ARG A 148 9.35 -6.86 -0.58
CA ARG A 148 9.97 -8.14 -0.18
C ARG A 148 11.45 -8.25 -0.52
N VAL A 149 11.99 -7.31 -1.29
CA VAL A 149 13.36 -7.40 -1.79
C VAL A 149 14.19 -6.14 -1.53
N VAL A 150 13.53 -5.03 -1.17
CA VAL A 150 14.18 -3.74 -0.89
C VAL A 150 13.72 -3.25 0.48
N PRO A 151 14.59 -3.23 1.49
CA PRO A 151 14.19 -2.90 2.86
C PRO A 151 13.63 -1.48 3.00
N GLN A 152 14.07 -0.52 2.18
CA GLN A 152 13.53 0.84 2.20
C GLN A 152 12.09 0.88 1.65
N ILE A 153 11.74 0.02 0.68
CA ILE A 153 10.35 -0.10 0.19
C ILE A 153 9.47 -0.74 1.27
N ALA A 154 9.94 -1.80 1.94
CA ALA A 154 9.21 -2.41 3.06
C ALA A 154 8.95 -1.40 4.18
N ALA A 155 9.95 -0.61 4.54
CA ALA A 155 9.80 0.46 5.52
C ALA A 155 8.79 1.53 5.07
N ALA A 156 8.81 1.91 3.79
CA ALA A 156 7.84 2.84 3.20
C ALA A 156 6.41 2.29 3.27
N SER A 157 6.21 1.01 2.92
CA SER A 157 4.93 0.29 3.03
C SER A 157 4.35 0.40 4.46
N ILE A 158 5.16 0.10 5.48
CA ILE A 158 4.75 0.16 6.90
C ILE A 158 4.35 1.60 7.29
N VAL A 159 5.19 2.58 6.96
CA VAL A 159 4.94 3.99 7.32
C VAL A 159 3.69 4.52 6.64
N ALA A 160 3.54 4.31 5.33
CA ALA A 160 2.37 4.74 4.57
C ALA A 160 1.09 4.12 5.13
N LYS A 161 1.12 2.81 5.44
CA LYS A 161 -0.02 2.06 6.00
C LYS A 161 -0.45 2.61 7.36
N VAL A 162 0.48 2.77 8.29
CA VAL A 162 0.17 3.30 9.63
C VAL A 162 -0.37 4.73 9.54
N PHE A 163 0.21 5.58 8.71
CA PHE A 163 -0.23 6.96 8.53
C PHE A 163 -1.66 7.02 7.98
N ARG A 164 -1.94 6.27 6.90
CA ARG A 164 -3.26 6.28 6.27
C ARG A 164 -4.34 5.68 7.17
N ASP A 165 -4.06 4.56 7.82
CA ASP A 165 -5.05 3.92 8.70
C ASP A 165 -5.45 4.83 9.86
N ARG A 166 -4.49 5.52 10.48
CA ARG A 166 -4.76 6.52 11.53
C ARG A 166 -5.61 7.69 11.02
N MET A 167 -5.33 8.17 9.81
CA MET A 167 -6.12 9.24 9.19
C MET A 167 -7.56 8.78 8.91
N MET A 168 -7.74 7.58 8.36
CA MET A 168 -9.08 7.05 8.06
C MET A 168 -9.91 6.81 9.33
N ARG A 169 -9.28 6.35 10.43
CA ARG A 169 -9.97 6.23 11.72
C ARG A 169 -10.40 7.56 12.32
N ARG A 170 -9.60 8.61 12.16
CA ARG A 170 -10.01 9.98 12.55
C ARG A 170 -11.20 10.47 11.73
N LEU A 171 -11.24 10.16 10.44
CA LEU A 171 -12.39 10.48 9.58
C LEU A 171 -13.63 9.66 9.95
N ALA A 172 -13.49 8.42 10.38
CA ALA A 172 -14.59 7.57 10.84
C ALA A 172 -15.39 8.23 11.98
N GLY A 173 -14.72 8.85 12.94
CA GLY A 173 -15.38 9.56 14.04
C GLY A 173 -16.19 10.78 13.60
N ARG A 174 -15.86 11.39 12.45
CA ARG A 174 -16.57 12.53 11.87
C ARG A 174 -17.66 12.13 10.88
N HIS A 175 -17.57 10.92 10.34
CA HIS A 175 -18.46 10.37 9.31
C HIS A 175 -18.83 8.92 9.68
N PRO A 176 -19.66 8.70 10.72
CA PRO A 176 -20.07 7.37 11.14
C PRO A 176 -20.97 6.69 10.09
N GLY A 177 -21.07 5.36 10.15
CA GLY A 177 -21.97 4.57 9.31
C GLY A 177 -21.34 3.93 8.09
N TYR A 178 -20.09 4.29 7.73
CA TYR A 178 -19.37 3.67 6.61
C TYR A 178 -18.40 2.56 7.06
N GLY A 179 -18.21 2.35 8.36
CA GLY A 179 -17.31 1.36 8.92
C GLY A 179 -15.82 1.66 8.71
N TRP A 180 -15.43 2.92 8.49
CA TRP A 180 -14.04 3.31 8.18
C TRP A 180 -13.06 3.06 9.33
N GLU A 181 -13.53 2.90 10.54
CA GLU A 181 -12.73 2.51 11.71
C GLU A 181 -12.08 1.14 11.51
N ARG A 182 -12.73 0.24 10.73
CA ARG A 182 -12.27 -1.11 10.41
C ARG A 182 -11.79 -1.24 8.97
N ASN A 183 -12.61 -0.82 8.00
CA ASN A 183 -12.32 -1.01 6.59
C ASN A 183 -11.39 0.05 6.00
N VAL A 184 -11.04 1.10 6.73
CA VAL A 184 -10.17 2.21 6.35
C VAL A 184 -10.45 2.74 4.93
N GLY A 185 -11.72 2.73 4.55
CA GLY A 185 -12.20 3.25 3.27
C GLY A 185 -12.23 2.26 2.11
N TYR A 186 -11.87 1.00 2.31
CA TYR A 186 -12.02 -0.03 1.28
C TYR A 186 -13.47 -0.50 1.15
N GLY A 187 -13.85 -0.94 -0.06
CA GLY A 187 -15.23 -1.30 -0.43
C GLY A 187 -15.74 -2.62 0.14
N THR A 188 -15.74 -2.76 1.46
CA THR A 188 -16.36 -3.88 2.17
C THR A 188 -17.89 -3.82 2.08
N ALA A 189 -18.58 -4.89 2.43
CA ALA A 189 -20.05 -4.92 2.47
C ALA A 189 -20.62 -3.79 3.35
N VAL A 190 -20.02 -3.57 4.53
CA VAL A 190 -20.41 -2.48 5.45
C VAL A 190 -20.26 -1.11 4.80
N HIS A 191 -19.13 -0.85 4.10
CA HIS A 191 -18.91 0.42 3.42
C HIS A 191 -19.91 0.66 2.31
N ARG A 192 -20.20 -0.37 1.50
CA ARG A 192 -21.20 -0.28 0.42
C ARG A 192 -22.61 -0.06 0.95
N ALA A 193 -22.99 -0.76 2.03
CA ALA A 193 -24.26 -0.52 2.71
C ALA A 193 -24.39 0.91 3.23
N GLY A 194 -23.31 1.44 3.85
CA GLY A 194 -23.26 2.84 4.27
C GLY A 194 -23.42 3.82 3.08
N LEU A 195 -22.80 3.53 1.94
CA LEU A 195 -22.99 4.34 0.73
C LEU A 195 -24.43 4.32 0.21
N THR A 196 -25.10 3.16 0.25
CA THR A 196 -26.50 3.03 -0.16
C THR A 196 -27.45 3.77 0.79
N GLN A 197 -27.19 3.73 2.10
CA GLN A 197 -28.06 4.32 3.11
C GLN A 197 -27.85 5.83 3.32
N LEU A 198 -26.59 6.27 3.32
CA LEU A 198 -26.20 7.63 3.70
C LEU A 198 -25.74 8.49 2.51
N GLY A 199 -25.63 7.87 1.33
CA GLY A 199 -25.02 8.51 0.17
C GLY A 199 -23.52 8.68 0.33
N ARG A 200 -22.93 9.56 -0.50
CA ARG A 200 -21.50 9.87 -0.46
C ARG A 200 -21.17 10.98 0.54
N SER A 201 -20.16 10.77 1.35
CA SER A 201 -19.51 11.85 2.09
C SER A 201 -18.58 12.67 1.18
N PRO A 202 -18.10 13.87 1.62
CA PRO A 202 -17.11 14.66 0.87
C PRO A 202 -15.77 13.97 0.64
N HIS A 203 -15.51 12.83 1.31
CA HIS A 203 -14.27 12.07 1.20
C HIS A 203 -14.34 10.91 0.19
N HIS A 204 -15.52 10.57 -0.34
CA HIS A 204 -15.65 9.53 -1.36
C HIS A 204 -15.10 10.00 -2.69
N ARG A 205 -14.42 9.09 -3.39
CA ARG A 205 -13.88 9.33 -4.74
C ARG A 205 -15.02 9.19 -5.75
N LEU A 206 -15.36 10.27 -6.43
CA LEU A 206 -16.46 10.27 -7.39
C LEU A 206 -16.24 9.26 -8.51
N SER A 207 -15.00 9.20 -9.02
CA SER A 207 -14.60 8.25 -10.06
C SER A 207 -14.73 6.77 -9.66
N PHE A 208 -14.70 6.46 -8.35
CA PHE A 208 -14.78 5.08 -7.83
C PHE A 208 -16.18 4.69 -7.36
N THR A 209 -17.06 5.66 -7.15
CA THR A 209 -18.36 5.45 -6.51
C THR A 209 -19.54 5.82 -7.41
N ARG A 210 -19.33 6.00 -8.71
CA ARG A 210 -20.41 6.33 -9.69
C ARG A 210 -21.57 5.33 -9.69
N ALA A 211 -21.28 4.04 -9.48
CA ALA A 211 -22.31 3.00 -9.43
C ALA A 211 -23.32 3.18 -8.28
N PHE A 212 -23.03 4.03 -7.31
CA PHE A 212 -23.93 4.36 -6.21
C PHE A 212 -24.81 5.61 -6.47
N ASP A 213 -24.70 6.23 -7.66
CA ASP A 213 -25.53 7.37 -8.06
C ASP A 213 -26.89 6.97 -8.63
N GLU A 214 -27.04 5.71 -9.06
CA GLU A 214 -28.28 5.21 -9.64
C GLU A 214 -29.06 4.41 -8.57
N PRO A 215 -30.15 4.94 -8.02
CA PRO A 215 -31.05 4.17 -7.17
C PRO A 215 -31.71 3.07 -8.02
N GLY A 216 -31.36 1.81 -7.79
CA GLY A 216 -31.99 0.64 -8.42
C GLY A 216 -31.06 -0.38 -9.10
N ARG A 217 -29.80 -0.09 -9.33
CA ARG A 217 -28.89 -1.00 -10.07
C ARG A 217 -28.14 -2.05 -9.22
N MET A 218 -28.39 -2.15 -7.93
CA MET A 218 -27.70 -3.07 -7.01
C MET A 218 -28.41 -4.42 -6.82
N GLY A 219 -29.19 -4.90 -7.82
CA GLY A 219 -29.96 -6.16 -7.72
C GLY A 219 -29.35 -7.40 -8.35
N HIS A 220 -28.28 -7.33 -9.16
CA HIS A 220 -27.92 -8.48 -10.02
C HIS A 220 -26.49 -8.98 -10.00
N ALA A 221 -25.64 -8.58 -9.04
CA ALA A 221 -24.23 -9.02 -9.01
C ALA A 221 -23.82 -9.83 -7.77
N ALA A 222 -24.75 -10.49 -7.07
CA ALA A 222 -24.45 -11.28 -5.89
C ALA A 222 -25.22 -12.60 -5.77
N GLN A 223 -25.56 -13.26 -6.88
CA GLN A 223 -26.06 -14.63 -6.86
C GLN A 223 -25.35 -15.45 -7.93
N THR A 224 -24.11 -15.83 -7.70
CA THR A 224 -23.55 -17.02 -8.34
C THR A 224 -23.99 -18.19 -7.48
N PRO A 225 -24.86 -19.10 -7.95
CA PRO A 225 -25.25 -20.27 -7.19
C PRO A 225 -24.03 -21.19 -7.07
N LEU A 226 -23.72 -21.58 -5.84
CA LEU A 226 -22.83 -22.68 -5.57
C LEU A 226 -23.30 -23.91 -6.36
N ARG A 227 -22.55 -24.30 -7.39
CA ARG A 227 -22.75 -25.56 -8.08
C ARG A 227 -22.62 -26.69 -7.04
N GLN A 228 -23.76 -27.24 -6.65
CA GLN A 228 -23.80 -28.52 -5.96
C GLN A 228 -23.18 -29.56 -6.88
N ARG A 229 -22.01 -30.08 -6.50
CA ARG A 229 -21.46 -31.28 -7.09
C ARG A 229 -22.37 -32.43 -6.65
N SER A 230 -23.26 -32.90 -7.53
CA SER A 230 -23.98 -34.14 -7.38
C SER A 230 -22.94 -35.29 -7.32
N ARG A 231 -22.89 -35.94 -6.19
CA ARG A 231 -22.27 -37.28 -6.07
C ARG A 231 -23.11 -38.23 -6.88
N SER A 232 -22.63 -38.68 -8.02
CA SER A 232 -23.15 -39.85 -8.67
C SER A 232 -22.76 -41.08 -7.85
N ALA A 233 -23.76 -41.73 -7.29
CA ALA A 233 -23.64 -43.04 -6.70
C ALA A 233 -23.22 -44.05 -7.81
N VAL A 234 -22.16 -44.75 -7.54
CA VAL A 234 -21.83 -45.98 -8.27
C VAL A 234 -22.70 -47.06 -7.68
N SER A 235 -23.63 -47.60 -8.46
CA SER A 235 -24.34 -48.84 -8.15
C SER A 235 -23.47 -50.01 -8.65
N ASP A 236 -23.00 -50.82 -7.72
CA ASP A 236 -22.59 -52.18 -8.01
C ASP A 236 -23.82 -52.99 -8.37
N SER A 237 -23.77 -53.75 -9.43
CA SER A 237 -24.55 -54.99 -9.63
C SER A 237 -23.90 -55.82 -10.72
N ASP A 238 -23.52 -57.01 -10.30
CA ASP A 238 -23.21 -58.26 -11.03
C ASP A 238 -22.02 -58.33 -11.98
#